data_2058d91f48979e3fdd3db51c152a0c30
#
_entry.id   2058d91f48979e3fdd3db51c152a0c30
#
_cell.length_a   1.000
_cell.length_b   1.000
_cell.length_c   1.000
_cell.angle_alpha   90.00
_cell.angle_beta   90.00
_cell.angle_gamma   90.00
#
_symmetry.space_group_name_H-M   'P 1'
#
loop_
_entity.id
_entity.type
_entity.pdbx_description
1 polymer ?
#
loop_
_entity_poly.entity_id
_entity_poly.type
_entity_poly.pdbx_seq_one_letter_code
_entity_poly.pdbx_strand_id
1 'polypeptide(L)'
;MVNKYSVLYELGWGDEMVCMEIKGGQGNQMYQYALGRYLSLKNNCSLEYEMSYFAGREARSFALDKFATVGKPTNKWWVKLYNRLPRGRRLLGKLLPLITERGSWFHQSVKDLTQKDVYLSGYWSSPKYFSEIKDVLRQDFTCQMPLSENTKSWKKQIAEDRLPTVSLHVRRGDYLQTAINRQIYKVMPMAYYQHCLHELEKAYGALSVYVFSNDLKWVKENMDFGNNCVHYVTGNDEDHGYEDMILMWECEHHVIANSTFSWWGAYLSMREGQTFCHKEWFNIKGDAYDVRDLYPDEWLTVDVN
;
A
#
# COMPACT_ATOMS: atom_id res chain seq x y z
N MET A 1 31.75 12.50 -30.95
CA MET A 1 30.54 11.74 -30.61
C MET A 1 29.57 12.70 -29.93
N VAL A 2 28.54 13.12 -30.65
CA VAL A 2 27.47 13.98 -30.08
C VAL A 2 26.75 13.16 -29.02
N ASN A 3 26.73 13.67 -27.80
CA ASN A 3 26.12 12.99 -26.65
C ASN A 3 24.61 12.79 -26.95
N LYS A 4 24.18 11.54 -27.02
CA LYS A 4 22.81 11.13 -27.35
C LYS A 4 21.74 11.83 -26.47
N TYR A 5 22.13 12.36 -25.34
CA TYR A 5 21.30 13.09 -24.37
C TYR A 5 21.17 14.59 -24.67
N SER A 6 22.10 15.21 -25.42
CA SER A 6 21.98 16.64 -25.78
C SER A 6 20.83 16.92 -26.75
N VAL A 7 20.51 16.00 -27.65
CA VAL A 7 19.40 16.14 -28.60
C VAL A 7 18.03 16.03 -27.90
N LEU A 8 17.95 15.34 -26.78
CA LEU A 8 16.71 15.20 -25.99
C LEU A 8 16.42 16.47 -25.16
N TYR A 9 17.45 17.19 -24.72
CA TYR A 9 17.30 18.49 -24.02
C TYR A 9 16.70 19.57 -24.93
N GLU A 10 17.07 19.58 -26.21
CA GLU A 10 16.53 20.53 -27.20
C GLU A 10 15.05 20.28 -27.54
N LEU A 11 14.51 19.10 -27.23
CA LEU A 11 13.12 18.71 -27.46
C LEU A 11 12.16 19.10 -26.31
N GLY A 12 12.56 19.99 -25.40
CA GLY A 12 11.69 20.51 -24.34
C GLY A 12 11.48 19.53 -23.17
N TRP A 13 12.50 18.75 -22.81
CA TRP A 13 12.56 18.03 -21.56
C TRP A 13 12.74 19.07 -20.44
N GLY A 14 11.64 19.48 -19.84
CA GLY A 14 11.65 20.38 -18.67
C GLY A 14 12.41 19.78 -17.48
N ASP A 15 12.14 20.27 -16.28
CA ASP A 15 12.82 19.85 -15.05
C ASP A 15 12.97 18.31 -14.93
N GLU A 16 14.13 17.89 -14.46
CA GLU A 16 14.45 16.49 -14.16
C GLU A 16 13.40 15.86 -13.21
N MET A 17 12.94 14.65 -13.50
CA MET A 17 11.85 14.03 -12.74
C MET A 17 11.99 12.52 -12.59
N VAL A 18 11.37 11.99 -11.56
CA VAL A 18 10.97 10.58 -11.45
C VAL A 18 9.46 10.53 -11.71
N CYS A 19 9.04 9.81 -12.74
CA CYS A 19 7.64 9.60 -13.05
C CYS A 19 7.19 8.20 -12.66
N MET A 20 6.14 8.12 -11.85
CA MET A 20 5.55 6.86 -11.40
C MET A 20 4.21 6.60 -12.08
N GLU A 21 4.00 5.39 -12.60
CA GLU A 21 2.67 4.91 -12.95
C GLU A 21 1.86 4.70 -11.66
N ILE A 22 0.80 5.47 -11.47
CA ILE A 22 -0.09 5.32 -10.31
C ILE A 22 -1.34 4.56 -10.72
N LYS A 23 -1.60 3.41 -10.05
CA LYS A 23 -2.70 2.50 -10.38
C LYS A 23 -3.13 1.63 -9.22
N GLY A 24 -4.32 1.00 -9.35
CA GLY A 24 -4.85 0.07 -8.36
C GLY A 24 -5.48 0.76 -7.16
N GLY A 25 -5.69 0.00 -6.09
CA GLY A 25 -6.27 0.52 -4.84
C GLY A 25 -5.28 1.40 -4.05
N GLN A 26 -5.80 2.06 -3.01
CA GLN A 26 -5.07 3.02 -2.19
C GLN A 26 -3.70 2.50 -1.72
N GLY A 27 -3.62 1.31 -1.13
CA GLY A 27 -2.34 0.78 -0.64
C GLY A 27 -1.31 0.54 -1.76
N ASN A 28 -1.75 0.17 -2.97
CA ASN A 28 -0.87 0.04 -4.13
C ASN A 28 -0.34 1.41 -4.58
N GLN A 29 -1.21 2.42 -4.62
CA GLN A 29 -0.81 3.80 -4.94
C GLN A 29 0.22 4.34 -3.93
N MET A 30 0.08 3.98 -2.65
CA MET A 30 1.04 4.37 -1.60
C MET A 30 2.42 3.73 -1.81
N TYR A 31 2.50 2.46 -2.23
CA TYR A 31 3.77 1.83 -2.59
C TYR A 31 4.47 2.52 -3.75
N GLN A 32 3.72 2.80 -4.80
CA GLN A 32 4.22 3.50 -5.98
C GLN A 32 4.71 4.90 -5.60
N TYR A 33 3.92 5.63 -4.80
CA TYR A 33 4.34 6.91 -4.24
C TYR A 33 5.64 6.80 -3.46
N ALA A 34 5.73 5.84 -2.53
CA ALA A 34 6.85 5.72 -1.62
C ALA A 34 8.18 5.46 -2.34
N LEU A 35 8.22 4.59 -3.36
CA LEU A 35 9.39 4.41 -4.21
C LEU A 35 9.71 5.70 -4.99
N GLY A 36 8.71 6.31 -5.63
CA GLY A 36 8.90 7.55 -6.38
C GLY A 36 9.44 8.67 -5.48
N ARG A 37 8.92 8.79 -4.26
CA ARG A 37 9.35 9.76 -3.25
C ARG A 37 10.80 9.53 -2.82
N TYR A 38 11.15 8.28 -2.54
CA TYR A 38 12.53 7.91 -2.22
C TYR A 38 13.50 8.31 -3.34
N LEU A 39 13.19 7.94 -4.57
CA LEU A 39 14.04 8.24 -5.72
C LEU A 39 14.11 9.75 -6.02
N SER A 40 13.01 10.48 -5.87
CA SER A 40 12.98 11.93 -6.08
C SER A 40 13.85 12.67 -5.06
N LEU A 41 13.80 12.27 -3.78
CA LEU A 41 14.65 12.80 -2.73
C LEU A 41 16.12 12.47 -2.99
N LYS A 42 16.42 11.20 -3.24
CA LYS A 42 17.79 10.70 -3.50
C LYS A 42 18.44 11.43 -4.67
N ASN A 43 17.70 11.69 -5.74
CA ASN A 43 18.20 12.27 -6.96
C ASN A 43 18.01 13.79 -7.04
N ASN A 44 17.41 14.42 -6.03
CA ASN A 44 17.07 15.83 -6.01
C ASN A 44 16.34 16.30 -7.29
N CYS A 45 15.22 15.65 -7.57
CA CYS A 45 14.39 15.94 -8.75
C CYS A 45 12.90 15.87 -8.40
N SER A 46 12.03 16.31 -9.32
CA SER A 46 10.58 16.31 -9.09
C SER A 46 9.99 14.90 -9.13
N LEU A 47 8.90 14.67 -8.36
CA LEU A 47 8.07 13.47 -8.46
C LEU A 47 6.85 13.79 -9.33
N GLU A 48 6.63 13.01 -10.37
CA GLU A 48 5.47 13.14 -11.24
C GLU A 48 4.68 11.83 -11.33
N TYR A 49 3.38 11.93 -11.64
CA TYR A 49 2.45 10.81 -11.76
C TYR A 49 1.96 10.62 -13.18
N GLU A 50 2.02 9.42 -13.67
CA GLU A 50 1.25 8.97 -14.81
C GLU A 50 -0.08 8.40 -14.29
N MET A 51 -1.21 8.95 -14.73
CA MET A 51 -2.53 8.74 -14.15
C MET A 51 -3.56 8.20 -15.16
N SER A 52 -3.14 7.67 -16.30
CA SER A 52 -4.07 7.19 -17.35
C SER A 52 -4.96 6.03 -16.87
N TYR A 53 -4.52 5.27 -15.85
CA TYR A 53 -5.32 4.22 -15.24
C TYR A 53 -6.69 4.74 -14.76
N PHE A 54 -6.74 5.93 -14.17
CA PHE A 54 -7.97 6.49 -13.57
C PHE A 54 -8.98 7.01 -14.60
N ALA A 55 -8.63 7.05 -15.87
CA ALA A 55 -9.58 7.33 -16.95
C ALA A 55 -10.43 6.12 -17.35
N GLY A 56 -10.13 4.92 -16.86
CA GLY A 56 -10.87 3.68 -17.13
C GLY A 56 -12.17 3.60 -16.33
N ARG A 57 -13.20 2.93 -16.89
CA ARG A 57 -14.54 2.80 -16.24
C ARG A 57 -14.53 1.94 -14.97
N GLU A 58 -13.62 0.99 -14.87
CA GLU A 58 -13.49 0.06 -13.73
C GLU A 58 -12.31 0.43 -12.83
N ALA A 59 -11.73 1.62 -13.02
CA ALA A 59 -10.61 2.06 -12.22
C ALA A 59 -11.05 2.39 -10.80
N ARG A 60 -10.19 2.05 -9.83
CA ARG A 60 -10.30 2.59 -8.46
C ARG A 60 -10.06 4.09 -8.49
N SER A 61 -10.60 4.81 -7.51
CA SER A 61 -10.37 6.26 -7.38
C SER A 61 -8.89 6.56 -7.06
N PHE A 62 -8.44 7.76 -7.45
CA PHE A 62 -7.14 8.28 -7.03
C PHE A 62 -7.22 8.66 -5.55
N ALA A 63 -6.34 8.10 -4.75
CA ALA A 63 -6.40 8.22 -3.29
C ALA A 63 -5.29 9.08 -2.67
N LEU A 64 -4.22 9.37 -3.42
CA LEU A 64 -3.10 10.15 -2.89
C LEU A 64 -3.45 11.62 -2.66
N ASP A 65 -4.52 12.13 -3.28
CA ASP A 65 -5.05 13.49 -3.08
C ASP A 65 -5.67 13.73 -1.69
N LYS A 66 -5.89 12.67 -0.92
CA LYS A 66 -6.36 12.76 0.47
C LYS A 66 -5.24 13.13 1.44
N PHE A 67 -3.98 13.04 1.00
CA PHE A 67 -2.79 13.16 1.83
C PHE A 67 -1.90 14.34 1.38
N ALA A 68 -0.95 14.73 2.24
CA ALA A 68 0.03 15.79 1.98
C ALA A 68 1.14 15.36 0.99
N THR A 69 0.80 14.56 -0.01
CA THR A 69 1.75 14.07 -1.00
C THR A 69 2.26 15.17 -1.93
N VAL A 70 3.53 15.10 -2.33
CA VAL A 70 4.20 16.18 -3.07
C VAL A 70 4.23 15.99 -4.59
N GLY A 71 3.79 14.84 -5.10
CA GLY A 71 3.80 14.56 -6.53
C GLY A 71 2.74 15.32 -7.30
N LYS A 72 2.97 15.50 -8.60
CA LYS A 72 2.04 16.17 -9.53
C LYS A 72 1.81 15.33 -10.79
N PRO A 73 0.67 15.49 -11.48
CA PRO A 73 0.44 14.81 -12.75
C PRO A 73 1.50 15.20 -13.80
N THR A 74 2.01 14.20 -14.53
CA THR A 74 3.00 14.44 -15.59
C THR A 74 2.39 15.09 -16.83
N ASN A 75 3.11 16.06 -17.38
CA ASN A 75 2.81 16.66 -18.67
C ASN A 75 3.71 16.11 -19.81
N LYS A 76 4.64 15.21 -19.50
CA LYS A 76 5.60 14.68 -20.48
C LYS A 76 4.88 13.89 -21.59
N TRP A 77 4.96 14.40 -22.79
CA TRP A 77 4.29 13.83 -23.98
C TRP A 77 4.73 12.38 -24.27
N TRP A 78 5.98 12.05 -24.03
CA TRP A 78 6.54 10.73 -24.29
C TRP A 78 5.98 9.66 -23.32
N VAL A 79 5.69 10.02 -22.05
CA VAL A 79 5.01 9.14 -21.09
C VAL A 79 3.59 8.85 -21.58
N LYS A 80 2.88 9.88 -22.04
CA LYS A 80 1.54 9.74 -22.60
C LYS A 80 1.55 8.88 -23.87
N LEU A 81 2.54 9.07 -24.76
CA LEU A 81 2.71 8.30 -25.98
C LEU A 81 3.01 6.83 -25.68
N TYR A 82 3.89 6.55 -24.71
CA TYR A 82 4.23 5.20 -24.29
C TYR A 82 2.98 4.40 -23.88
N ASN A 83 2.07 5.00 -23.14
CA ASN A 83 0.86 4.32 -22.66
C ASN A 83 -0.21 4.15 -23.77
N ARG A 84 -0.20 4.99 -24.79
CA ARG A 84 -1.14 4.91 -25.93
C ARG A 84 -0.75 3.88 -27.01
N LEU A 85 0.52 3.45 -27.05
CA LEU A 85 1.04 2.59 -28.12
C LEU A 85 1.42 1.19 -27.60
N PRO A 86 0.48 0.23 -27.51
CA PRO A 86 0.75 -1.10 -26.95
C PRO A 86 1.90 -1.85 -27.66
N ARG A 87 2.03 -1.70 -28.98
CA ARG A 87 3.13 -2.29 -29.77
C ARG A 87 4.40 -1.44 -29.77
N GLY A 88 4.28 -0.13 -29.55
CA GLY A 88 5.40 0.82 -29.45
C GLY A 88 6.19 0.68 -28.15
N ARG A 89 5.61 0.05 -27.10
CA ARG A 89 6.28 -0.16 -25.81
C ARG A 89 7.64 -0.83 -25.94
N ARG A 90 7.78 -1.84 -26.81
CA ARG A 90 9.07 -2.51 -27.04
C ARG A 90 10.11 -1.65 -27.76
N LEU A 91 9.69 -0.79 -28.65
CA LEU A 91 10.60 0.06 -29.43
C LEU A 91 10.99 1.31 -28.62
N LEU A 92 10.01 1.97 -28.03
CA LEU A 92 10.21 3.15 -27.19
C LEU A 92 10.96 2.83 -25.90
N GLY A 93 10.72 1.67 -25.26
CA GLY A 93 11.44 1.24 -24.07
C GLY A 93 12.95 0.99 -24.26
N LYS A 94 13.42 0.93 -25.52
CA LYS A 94 14.87 0.94 -25.85
C LYS A 94 15.43 2.35 -25.98
N LEU A 95 14.57 3.35 -26.17
CA LEU A 95 14.94 4.74 -26.43
C LEU A 95 14.67 5.62 -25.20
N LEU A 96 13.71 5.24 -24.37
CA LEU A 96 13.29 5.98 -23.19
C LEU A 96 13.75 5.29 -21.90
N PRO A 97 14.04 6.04 -20.86
CA PRO A 97 14.42 5.50 -19.56
C PRO A 97 13.19 4.93 -18.83
N LEU A 98 12.75 3.77 -19.29
CA LEU A 98 11.61 3.04 -18.75
C LEU A 98 12.07 1.84 -17.94
N ILE A 99 11.56 1.73 -16.71
CA ILE A 99 11.77 0.60 -15.83
C ILE A 99 10.43 -0.03 -15.50
N THR A 100 10.28 -1.29 -15.85
CA THR A 100 9.11 -2.08 -15.51
C THR A 100 9.50 -3.09 -14.44
N GLU A 101 8.66 -3.22 -13.43
CA GLU A 101 8.82 -4.21 -12.37
C GLU A 101 8.88 -5.63 -12.95
N ARG A 102 9.84 -6.41 -12.47
CA ARG A 102 10.07 -7.80 -12.87
C ARG A 102 9.94 -8.70 -11.65
N GLY A 103 8.75 -9.22 -11.41
CA GLY A 103 8.44 -9.92 -10.16
C GLY A 103 8.16 -8.96 -9.01
N SER A 104 7.55 -9.48 -7.94
CA SER A 104 7.06 -8.65 -6.83
C SER A 104 8.06 -8.52 -5.68
N TRP A 105 9.33 -8.91 -5.89
CA TRP A 105 10.38 -8.78 -4.89
C TRP A 105 11.24 -7.53 -5.09
N PHE A 106 12.06 -7.25 -4.12
CA PHE A 106 12.98 -6.11 -4.12
C PHE A 106 14.10 -6.25 -5.16
N HIS A 107 14.39 -5.17 -5.86
CA HIS A 107 15.49 -5.05 -6.81
C HIS A 107 16.44 -3.92 -6.41
N GLN A 108 17.64 -4.26 -5.94
CA GLN A 108 18.64 -3.30 -5.52
C GLN A 108 18.96 -2.28 -6.63
N SER A 109 19.03 -2.72 -7.87
CA SER A 109 19.30 -1.85 -9.02
C SER A 109 18.25 -0.74 -9.23
N VAL A 110 17.01 -0.97 -8.78
CA VAL A 110 15.94 0.06 -8.82
C VAL A 110 16.13 1.06 -7.67
N LYS A 111 16.44 0.58 -6.47
CA LYS A 111 16.76 1.45 -5.33
C LYS A 111 18.00 2.32 -5.59
N ASP A 112 18.97 1.79 -6.29
CA ASP A 112 20.24 2.46 -6.60
C ASP A 112 20.18 3.40 -7.82
N LEU A 113 19.03 3.53 -8.46
CA LEU A 113 18.87 4.44 -9.59
C LEU A 113 19.32 5.86 -9.24
N THR A 114 20.23 6.36 -10.06
CA THR A 114 20.68 7.76 -10.06
C THR A 114 20.21 8.52 -11.30
N GLN A 115 19.50 7.80 -12.19
CA GLN A 115 18.98 8.36 -13.42
C GLN A 115 17.77 9.24 -13.10
N LYS A 116 17.79 10.45 -13.62
CA LYS A 116 16.69 11.38 -13.69
C LYS A 116 15.97 11.22 -15.03
N ASP A 117 14.77 11.76 -15.17
CA ASP A 117 13.89 11.57 -16.32
C ASP A 117 13.59 10.09 -16.60
N VAL A 118 13.20 9.38 -15.55
CA VAL A 118 12.85 7.96 -15.56
C VAL A 118 11.36 7.75 -15.35
N TYR A 119 10.76 6.79 -16.07
CA TYR A 119 9.39 6.33 -15.86
C TYR A 119 9.39 4.91 -15.31
N LEU A 120 8.74 4.72 -14.14
CA LEU A 120 8.63 3.43 -13.47
C LEU A 120 7.20 2.92 -13.53
N SER A 121 7.04 1.65 -13.97
CA SER A 121 5.76 0.96 -14.08
C SER A 121 5.80 -0.34 -13.28
N GLY A 122 4.98 -0.44 -12.24
CA GLY A 122 4.89 -1.59 -11.33
C GLY A 122 4.16 -1.26 -10.05
N TYR A 123 4.11 -2.22 -9.12
CA TYR A 123 3.53 -2.02 -7.78
C TYR A 123 4.58 -1.69 -6.72
N TRP A 124 5.79 -2.25 -6.85
CA TRP A 124 6.95 -1.97 -6.01
C TRP A 124 6.71 -2.27 -4.53
N SER A 125 6.02 -3.37 -4.25
CA SER A 125 5.47 -3.73 -2.94
C SER A 125 6.54 -4.29 -1.98
N SER A 126 7.60 -3.51 -1.71
CA SER A 126 8.62 -3.88 -0.73
C SER A 126 9.06 -2.66 0.10
N PRO A 127 9.07 -2.76 1.45
CA PRO A 127 9.56 -1.69 2.31
C PRO A 127 11.06 -1.39 2.10
N LYS A 128 11.83 -2.35 1.58
CA LYS A 128 13.26 -2.19 1.31
C LYS A 128 13.57 -1.05 0.35
N TYR A 129 12.61 -0.64 -0.48
CA TYR A 129 12.77 0.52 -1.37
C TYR A 129 12.79 1.86 -0.64
N PHE A 130 12.05 1.99 0.48
CA PHE A 130 11.75 3.29 1.09
C PHE A 130 11.82 3.33 2.62
N SER A 131 12.30 2.27 3.27
CA SER A 131 12.41 2.23 4.74
C SER A 131 13.21 3.39 5.33
N GLU A 132 14.22 3.88 4.60
CA GLU A 132 15.07 5.00 5.01
C GLU A 132 14.32 6.34 5.11
N ILE A 133 13.19 6.46 4.44
CA ILE A 133 12.36 7.68 4.44
C ILE A 133 11.03 7.49 5.16
N LYS A 134 10.91 6.49 6.07
CA LYS A 134 9.66 6.19 6.77
C LYS A 134 9.03 7.41 7.45
N ASP A 135 9.84 8.26 8.07
CA ASP A 135 9.36 9.47 8.75
C ASP A 135 8.88 10.55 7.76
N VAL A 136 9.53 10.66 6.60
CA VAL A 136 9.04 11.52 5.51
C VAL A 136 7.68 11.00 5.00
N LEU A 137 7.55 9.68 4.83
CA LEU A 137 6.29 9.08 4.39
C LEU A 137 5.16 9.30 5.42
N ARG A 138 5.46 9.24 6.71
CA ARG A 138 4.48 9.58 7.77
C ARG A 138 3.98 11.03 7.65
N GLN A 139 4.86 11.97 7.31
CA GLN A 139 4.50 13.36 7.06
C GLN A 139 3.69 13.50 5.77
N ASP A 140 4.18 12.91 4.67
CA ASP A 140 3.53 12.98 3.36
C ASP A 140 2.13 12.32 3.38
N PHE A 141 1.92 11.26 4.17
CA PHE A 141 0.63 10.61 4.35
C PHE A 141 -0.24 11.22 5.46
N THR A 142 0.12 12.38 5.98
CA THR A 142 -0.79 13.16 6.83
C THR A 142 -2.05 13.53 6.03
N CYS A 143 -3.22 13.23 6.60
CA CYS A 143 -4.50 13.53 5.96
C CYS A 143 -4.71 15.04 5.79
N GLN A 144 -5.05 15.48 4.58
CA GLN A 144 -5.36 16.87 4.26
C GLN A 144 -6.87 17.15 4.30
N MET A 145 -7.69 16.09 4.34
CA MET A 145 -9.14 16.20 4.38
C MET A 145 -9.64 16.30 5.82
N PRO A 146 -10.72 17.03 6.08
CA PRO A 146 -11.39 16.97 7.37
C PRO A 146 -11.89 15.55 7.63
N LEU A 147 -11.50 14.96 8.75
CA LEU A 147 -12.02 13.66 9.16
C LEU A 147 -13.51 13.76 9.50
N SER A 148 -14.27 12.72 9.16
CA SER A 148 -15.67 12.59 9.54
C SER A 148 -15.84 12.59 11.07
N GLU A 149 -17.02 12.99 11.55
CA GLU A 149 -17.31 12.94 12.99
C GLU A 149 -17.29 11.50 13.52
N ASN A 150 -17.68 10.56 12.69
CA ASN A 150 -17.57 9.12 13.00
C ASN A 150 -16.11 8.71 13.26
N THR A 151 -15.20 9.06 12.37
CA THR A 151 -13.76 8.75 12.51
C THR A 151 -13.14 9.48 13.71
N LYS A 152 -13.52 10.72 13.96
CA LYS A 152 -13.09 11.43 15.18
C LYS A 152 -13.54 10.73 16.45
N SER A 153 -14.77 10.22 16.47
CA SER A 153 -15.30 9.44 17.60
C SER A 153 -14.51 8.14 17.82
N TRP A 154 -14.27 7.38 16.75
CA TRP A 154 -13.45 6.17 16.82
C TRP A 154 -12.02 6.47 17.28
N LYS A 155 -11.39 7.49 16.71
CA LYS A 155 -10.04 7.92 17.11
C LYS A 155 -9.95 8.26 18.60
N LYS A 156 -10.94 8.98 19.12
CA LYS A 156 -11.05 9.30 20.54
C LYS A 156 -11.18 8.03 21.36
N GLN A 157 -12.06 7.10 20.96
CA GLN A 157 -12.27 5.84 21.66
C GLN A 157 -10.97 5.00 21.72
N ILE A 158 -10.24 4.87 20.60
CA ILE A 158 -8.95 4.15 20.56
C ILE A 158 -7.94 4.82 21.51
N ALA A 159 -7.87 6.16 21.49
CA ALA A 159 -6.91 6.90 22.33
C ALA A 159 -7.21 6.83 23.83
N GLU A 160 -8.48 6.68 24.22
CA GLU A 160 -8.94 6.59 25.63
C GLU A 160 -9.05 5.14 26.13
N ASP A 161 -8.79 4.16 25.26
CA ASP A 161 -8.86 2.75 25.64
C ASP A 161 -7.81 2.40 26.70
N ARG A 162 -8.21 1.56 27.66
CA ARG A 162 -7.34 1.14 28.78
C ARG A 162 -6.68 -0.21 28.55
N LEU A 163 -7.17 -0.96 27.56
CA LEU A 163 -6.59 -2.22 27.15
C LEU A 163 -5.66 -2.00 25.97
N PRO A 164 -4.66 -2.87 25.76
CA PRO A 164 -3.85 -2.85 24.57
C PRO A 164 -4.73 -2.94 23.32
N THR A 165 -4.59 -1.98 22.40
CA THR A 165 -5.45 -1.86 21.24
C THR A 165 -4.89 -2.65 20.06
N VAL A 166 -5.76 -3.40 19.38
CA VAL A 166 -5.40 -4.22 18.22
C VAL A 166 -6.23 -3.82 17.02
N SER A 167 -5.61 -3.40 15.93
CA SER A 167 -6.29 -3.33 14.63
C SER A 167 -6.30 -4.71 13.98
N LEU A 168 -7.48 -5.30 13.81
CA LEU A 168 -7.65 -6.57 13.14
C LEU A 168 -8.37 -6.39 11.81
N HIS A 169 -7.69 -6.68 10.71
CA HIS A 169 -8.25 -6.52 9.36
C HIS A 169 -8.65 -7.85 8.75
N VAL A 170 -9.91 -7.98 8.36
CA VAL A 170 -10.45 -9.14 7.66
C VAL A 170 -10.85 -8.75 6.24
N ARG A 171 -10.11 -9.24 5.23
CA ARG A 171 -10.41 -9.02 3.82
C ARG A 171 -11.00 -10.26 3.20
N ARG A 172 -12.26 -10.18 2.77
CA ARG A 172 -13.01 -11.34 2.31
C ARG A 172 -13.95 -11.03 1.14
N GLY A 173 -14.74 -9.98 1.25
CA GLY A 173 -15.86 -9.69 0.35
C GLY A 173 -15.49 -9.76 -1.14
N ASP A 174 -14.64 -8.86 -1.63
CA ASP A 174 -14.23 -8.80 -3.02
C ASP A 174 -13.35 -9.99 -3.48
N TYR A 175 -12.63 -10.66 -2.56
CA TYR A 175 -11.85 -11.87 -2.87
C TYR A 175 -12.73 -13.05 -3.26
N LEU A 176 -13.98 -13.07 -2.80
CA LEU A 176 -14.96 -14.13 -3.08
C LEU A 176 -15.93 -13.81 -4.22
N GLN A 177 -15.96 -12.56 -4.70
CA GLN A 177 -16.95 -12.14 -5.70
C GLN A 177 -16.78 -12.84 -7.06
N THR A 178 -15.55 -12.98 -7.54
CA THR A 178 -15.30 -13.59 -8.85
C THR A 178 -14.51 -14.89 -8.75
N ALA A 179 -14.65 -15.77 -9.75
CA ALA A 179 -13.87 -17.01 -9.82
C ALA A 179 -12.36 -16.73 -9.92
N ILE A 180 -11.98 -15.67 -10.62
CA ILE A 180 -10.59 -15.25 -10.78
C ILE A 180 -10.02 -14.79 -9.42
N ASN A 181 -10.76 -13.96 -8.69
CA ASN A 181 -10.29 -13.48 -7.38
C ASN A 181 -10.11 -14.65 -6.40
N ARG A 182 -11.06 -15.58 -6.34
CA ARG A 182 -10.95 -16.79 -5.50
C ARG A 182 -9.74 -17.66 -5.86
N GLN A 183 -9.37 -17.70 -7.13
CA GLN A 183 -8.19 -18.44 -7.57
C GLN A 183 -6.88 -17.75 -7.17
N ILE A 184 -6.83 -16.42 -7.22
CA ILE A 184 -5.61 -15.63 -7.02
C ILE A 184 -5.38 -15.32 -5.54
N TYR A 185 -6.39 -14.74 -4.87
CA TYR A 185 -6.25 -14.23 -3.51
C TYR A 185 -6.58 -15.28 -2.45
N LYS A 186 -5.70 -15.44 -1.49
CA LYS A 186 -5.96 -16.27 -0.31
C LYS A 186 -6.87 -15.50 0.64
N VAL A 187 -8.02 -16.08 0.99
CA VAL A 187 -8.79 -15.61 2.15
C VAL A 187 -8.10 -16.15 3.39
N MET A 188 -7.72 -15.27 4.31
CA MET A 188 -7.03 -15.69 5.53
C MET A 188 -7.89 -16.64 6.34
N PRO A 189 -7.35 -17.79 6.77
CA PRO A 189 -8.09 -18.76 7.56
C PRO A 189 -8.40 -18.20 8.96
N MET A 190 -9.49 -18.67 9.55
CA MET A 190 -9.86 -18.31 10.92
C MET A 190 -8.74 -18.60 11.92
N ALA A 191 -8.09 -19.75 11.76
CA ALA A 191 -6.99 -20.17 12.63
C ALA A 191 -5.85 -19.12 12.69
N TYR A 192 -5.59 -18.40 11.60
CA TYR A 192 -4.61 -17.32 11.59
C TYR A 192 -4.98 -16.20 12.58
N TYR A 193 -6.21 -15.71 12.52
CA TYR A 193 -6.67 -14.64 13.40
C TYR A 193 -6.70 -15.07 14.87
N GLN A 194 -7.20 -16.28 15.12
CA GLN A 194 -7.24 -16.87 16.46
C GLN A 194 -5.83 -17.03 17.05
N HIS A 195 -4.88 -17.54 16.25
CA HIS A 195 -3.49 -17.67 16.67
C HIS A 195 -2.88 -16.32 17.03
N CYS A 196 -3.04 -15.30 16.18
CA CYS A 196 -2.49 -13.96 16.43
C CYS A 196 -3.07 -13.32 17.71
N LEU A 197 -4.39 -13.42 17.90
CA LEU A 197 -5.04 -12.91 19.09
C LEU A 197 -4.57 -13.66 20.35
N HIS A 198 -4.45 -14.99 20.28
CA HIS A 198 -3.95 -15.80 21.39
C HIS A 198 -2.52 -15.41 21.81
N GLU A 199 -1.62 -15.19 20.85
CA GLU A 199 -0.24 -14.76 21.17
C GLU A 199 -0.22 -13.35 21.80
N LEU A 200 -1.08 -12.44 21.34
CA LEU A 200 -1.22 -11.13 21.96
C LEU A 200 -1.82 -11.22 23.37
N GLU A 201 -2.90 -12.02 23.58
CA GLU A 201 -3.50 -12.25 24.90
C GLU A 201 -2.50 -12.84 25.89
N LYS A 202 -1.68 -13.78 25.44
CA LYS A 202 -0.63 -14.39 26.27
C LYS A 202 0.42 -13.38 26.71
N ALA A 203 0.75 -12.41 25.87
CA ALA A 203 1.75 -11.39 26.14
C ALA A 203 1.21 -10.22 26.96
N TYR A 204 -0.03 -9.79 26.73
CA TYR A 204 -0.58 -8.53 27.22
C TYR A 204 -1.87 -8.67 28.04
N GLY A 205 -2.45 -9.86 28.13
CA GLY A 205 -3.76 -10.08 28.77
C GLY A 205 -4.93 -9.72 27.86
N ALA A 206 -6.04 -9.29 28.44
CA ALA A 206 -7.23 -8.90 27.67
C ALA A 206 -6.93 -7.73 26.74
N LEU A 207 -7.49 -7.78 25.51
CA LEU A 207 -7.25 -6.83 24.44
C LEU A 207 -8.52 -6.06 24.08
N SER A 208 -8.34 -4.91 23.48
CA SER A 208 -9.38 -4.15 22.79
C SER A 208 -9.19 -4.28 21.30
N VAL A 209 -10.02 -5.08 20.62
CA VAL A 209 -9.89 -5.46 19.23
C VAL A 209 -10.79 -4.60 18.36
N TYR A 210 -10.19 -3.73 17.55
CA TYR A 210 -10.85 -2.90 16.55
C TYR A 210 -10.85 -3.63 15.21
N VAL A 211 -12.02 -4.09 14.81
CA VAL A 211 -12.21 -4.93 13.61
C VAL A 211 -12.55 -4.07 12.41
N PHE A 212 -11.73 -4.16 11.38
CA PHE A 212 -11.91 -3.55 10.07
C PHE A 212 -12.20 -4.64 9.03
N SER A 213 -13.30 -4.55 8.30
CA SER A 213 -13.63 -5.57 7.30
C SER A 213 -14.59 -5.06 6.25
N ASN A 214 -14.44 -5.56 5.02
CA ASN A 214 -15.43 -5.41 3.96
C ASN A 214 -16.53 -6.49 4.00
N ASP A 215 -16.55 -7.33 5.06
CA ASP A 215 -17.59 -8.35 5.34
C ASP A 215 -17.81 -8.49 6.87
N LEU A 216 -18.19 -7.40 7.51
CA LEU A 216 -18.41 -7.37 8.97
C LEU A 216 -19.51 -8.33 9.43
N LYS A 217 -20.50 -8.60 8.57
CA LYS A 217 -21.54 -9.57 8.88
C LYS A 217 -20.95 -10.95 9.12
N TRP A 218 -20.13 -11.40 8.19
CA TRP A 218 -19.44 -12.68 8.30
C TRP A 218 -18.55 -12.74 9.55
N VAL A 219 -17.81 -11.67 9.84
CA VAL A 219 -16.95 -11.61 11.03
C VAL A 219 -17.77 -11.82 12.30
N LYS A 220 -18.89 -11.09 12.46
CA LYS A 220 -19.77 -11.19 13.64
C LYS A 220 -20.39 -12.58 13.81
N GLU A 221 -20.68 -13.26 12.71
CA GLU A 221 -21.33 -14.59 12.73
C GLU A 221 -20.35 -15.74 12.92
N ASN A 222 -19.07 -15.56 12.60
CA ASN A 222 -18.12 -16.67 12.49
C ASN A 222 -16.86 -16.53 13.34
N MET A 223 -16.49 -15.32 13.80
CA MET A 223 -15.26 -15.14 14.60
C MET A 223 -15.59 -15.11 16.08
N ASP A 224 -14.85 -15.94 16.84
CA ASP A 224 -14.82 -15.90 18.29
C ASP A 224 -13.59 -15.10 18.76
N PHE A 225 -13.84 -14.12 19.62
CA PHE A 225 -12.82 -13.24 20.17
C PHE A 225 -12.51 -13.51 21.64
N GLY A 226 -13.04 -14.61 22.21
CA GLY A 226 -12.81 -14.98 23.60
C GLY A 226 -13.28 -13.91 24.58
N ASN A 227 -12.38 -13.51 25.50
CA ASN A 227 -12.66 -12.52 26.55
C ASN A 227 -12.26 -11.08 26.13
N ASN A 228 -11.92 -10.84 24.88
CA ASN A 228 -11.50 -9.53 24.41
C ASN A 228 -12.69 -8.57 24.23
N CYS A 229 -12.43 -7.28 24.42
CA CYS A 229 -13.38 -6.24 24.07
C CYS A 229 -13.35 -6.02 22.57
N VAL A 230 -14.48 -6.17 21.86
CA VAL A 230 -14.53 -6.12 20.39
C VAL A 230 -15.32 -4.92 19.90
N HIS A 231 -14.69 -4.15 19.03
CA HIS A 231 -15.24 -2.96 18.39
C HIS A 231 -15.28 -3.16 16.88
N TYR A 232 -16.47 -3.16 16.28
CA TYR A 232 -16.62 -3.26 14.85
C TYR A 232 -16.63 -1.87 14.24
N VAL A 233 -15.54 -1.47 13.60
CA VAL A 233 -15.42 -0.15 12.98
C VAL A 233 -16.34 -0.08 11.77
N THR A 234 -17.21 0.91 11.77
CA THR A 234 -18.24 1.12 10.75
C THR A 234 -18.39 2.59 10.43
N GLY A 235 -19.11 2.91 9.36
CA GLY A 235 -19.49 4.27 9.00
C GLY A 235 -18.62 4.91 7.92
N ASN A 236 -17.52 4.26 7.49
CA ASN A 236 -16.74 4.66 6.34
C ASN A 236 -17.10 3.77 5.14
N ASP A 237 -17.28 4.38 4.00
CA ASP A 237 -17.51 3.70 2.72
C ASP A 237 -16.19 3.50 1.95
N GLU A 238 -16.28 2.99 0.71
CA GLU A 238 -15.10 2.70 -0.10
C GLU A 238 -14.30 3.98 -0.45
N ASP A 239 -14.96 5.12 -0.59
CA ASP A 239 -14.30 6.41 -0.89
C ASP A 239 -13.63 7.03 0.35
N HIS A 240 -14.07 6.64 1.54
CA HIS A 240 -13.52 7.05 2.83
C HIS A 240 -12.60 5.99 3.47
N GLY A 241 -12.18 4.98 2.73
CA GLY A 241 -11.28 3.95 3.24
C GLY A 241 -9.99 4.49 3.84
N TYR A 242 -9.52 5.67 3.41
CA TYR A 242 -8.35 6.32 4.01
C TYR A 242 -8.56 6.65 5.50
N GLU A 243 -9.78 6.90 5.93
CA GLU A 243 -10.12 7.14 7.34
C GLU A 243 -9.99 5.87 8.19
N ASP A 244 -10.41 4.71 7.65
CA ASP A 244 -10.18 3.42 8.32
C ASP A 244 -8.68 3.12 8.49
N MET A 245 -7.87 3.44 7.47
CA MET A 245 -6.43 3.28 7.57
C MET A 245 -5.83 4.16 8.67
N ILE A 246 -6.31 5.41 8.81
CA ILE A 246 -5.90 6.32 9.88
C ILE A 246 -6.27 5.74 11.24
N LEU A 247 -7.44 5.12 11.39
CA LEU A 247 -7.83 4.47 12.64
C LEU A 247 -6.93 3.26 12.96
N MET A 248 -6.51 2.50 11.95
CA MET A 248 -5.53 1.42 12.16
C MET A 248 -4.20 1.97 12.72
N TRP A 249 -3.72 3.14 12.26
CA TRP A 249 -2.47 3.74 12.76
C TRP A 249 -2.52 4.10 14.24
N GLU A 250 -3.70 4.34 14.79
CA GLU A 250 -3.87 4.71 16.18
C GLU A 250 -3.79 3.49 17.13
N CYS A 251 -3.95 2.27 16.61
CA CYS A 251 -3.82 1.05 17.41
C CYS A 251 -2.35 0.69 17.67
N GLU A 252 -2.11 -0.02 18.77
CA GLU A 252 -0.76 -0.47 19.19
C GLU A 252 -0.33 -1.71 18.41
N HIS A 253 -1.19 -2.73 18.33
CA HIS A 253 -0.91 -3.98 17.66
C HIS A 253 -1.72 -4.12 16.38
N HIS A 254 -1.21 -4.93 15.46
CA HIS A 254 -1.83 -5.12 14.15
C HIS A 254 -1.88 -6.60 13.77
N VAL A 255 -3.06 -7.07 13.39
CA VAL A 255 -3.26 -8.36 12.73
C VAL A 255 -3.77 -8.07 11.32
N ILE A 256 -2.88 -8.12 10.35
CA ILE A 256 -3.19 -7.70 8.99
C ILE A 256 -3.73 -8.86 8.14
N ALA A 257 -4.65 -8.55 7.23
CA ALA A 257 -4.97 -9.45 6.12
C ALA A 257 -3.90 -9.35 5.02
N ASN A 258 -3.99 -10.20 4.00
CA ASN A 258 -3.21 -10.09 2.75
C ASN A 258 -3.71 -8.92 1.87
N SER A 259 -3.63 -7.73 2.40
CA SER A 259 -4.11 -6.50 1.78
C SER A 259 -3.10 -5.36 1.97
N THR A 260 -2.70 -4.73 0.86
CA THR A 260 -1.82 -3.56 0.89
C THR A 260 -2.42 -2.42 1.72
N PHE A 261 -3.72 -2.41 1.90
CA PHE A 261 -4.44 -1.47 2.75
C PHE A 261 -4.03 -1.62 4.23
N SER A 262 -4.23 -2.79 4.83
CA SER A 262 -3.84 -3.04 6.22
C SER A 262 -2.33 -3.12 6.41
N TRP A 263 -1.58 -3.45 5.36
CA TRP A 263 -0.12 -3.34 5.40
C TRP A 263 0.31 -1.91 5.71
N TRP A 264 -0.24 -0.91 5.00
CA TRP A 264 0.04 0.50 5.27
C TRP A 264 -0.56 0.96 6.59
N GLY A 265 -1.72 0.41 6.98
CA GLY A 265 -2.31 0.64 8.30
C GLY A 265 -1.37 0.28 9.45
N ALA A 266 -0.61 -0.81 9.32
CA ALA A 266 0.41 -1.19 10.31
C ALA A 266 1.73 -0.42 10.12
N TYR A 267 2.21 -0.27 8.87
CA TYR A 267 3.55 0.27 8.60
C TYR A 267 3.73 1.73 9.04
N LEU A 268 2.68 2.54 8.94
CA LEU A 268 2.74 3.96 9.30
C LEU A 268 2.42 4.23 10.78
N SER A 269 1.95 3.23 11.54
CA SER A 269 1.71 3.40 12.97
C SER A 269 2.97 3.94 13.67
N MET A 270 2.75 4.87 14.59
CA MET A 270 3.79 5.41 15.49
C MET A 270 3.73 4.76 16.87
N ARG A 271 2.78 3.85 17.08
CA ARG A 271 2.64 3.10 18.33
C ARG A 271 3.63 1.94 18.35
N GLU A 272 4.25 1.71 19.50
CA GLU A 272 5.07 0.54 19.72
C GLU A 272 4.16 -0.67 19.96
N GLY A 273 4.32 -1.71 19.14
CA GLY A 273 3.50 -2.90 19.23
C GLY A 273 3.94 -3.98 18.24
N GLN A 274 3.23 -5.09 18.25
CA GLN A 274 3.50 -6.22 17.36
C GLN A 274 2.59 -6.18 16.14
N THR A 275 3.15 -6.53 14.99
CA THR A 275 2.40 -6.70 13.75
C THR A 275 2.50 -8.15 13.29
N PHE A 276 1.34 -8.80 13.14
CA PHE A 276 1.23 -10.15 12.62
C PHE A 276 0.81 -10.11 11.16
N CYS A 277 1.47 -10.93 10.36
CA CYS A 277 1.16 -11.13 8.94
C CYS A 277 1.19 -12.61 8.58
N HIS A 278 0.39 -13.02 7.59
CA HIS A 278 0.39 -14.40 7.13
C HIS A 278 1.50 -14.62 6.11
N LYS A 279 2.19 -15.77 6.18
CA LYS A 279 3.28 -16.13 5.26
C LYS A 279 2.85 -16.17 3.80
N GLU A 280 1.64 -16.63 3.53
CA GLU A 280 1.09 -16.71 2.19
C GLU A 280 0.12 -15.55 1.92
N TRP A 281 0.33 -14.86 0.81
CA TRP A 281 -0.52 -13.75 0.36
C TRP A 281 -1.49 -14.17 -0.74
N PHE A 282 -1.04 -15.10 -1.60
CA PHE A 282 -1.77 -15.57 -2.77
C PHE A 282 -1.97 -17.07 -2.74
N ASN A 283 -3.01 -17.58 -3.42
CA ASN A 283 -3.24 -19.00 -3.65
C ASN A 283 -2.36 -19.55 -4.78
N ILE A 284 -1.85 -18.70 -5.64
CA ILE A 284 -1.03 -19.04 -6.81
C ILE A 284 0.43 -18.66 -6.59
N LYS A 285 1.32 -19.33 -7.29
CA LYS A 285 2.76 -19.07 -7.24
C LYS A 285 3.26 -18.51 -8.56
N GLY A 286 4.37 -17.83 -8.54
CA GLY A 286 5.03 -17.23 -9.71
C GLY A 286 5.65 -15.89 -9.36
N ASP A 287 6.49 -15.38 -10.24
CA ASP A 287 7.26 -14.15 -9.99
C ASP A 287 6.38 -12.94 -9.62
N ALA A 288 5.20 -12.83 -10.24
CA ALA A 288 4.26 -11.74 -9.95
C ALA A 288 3.54 -11.88 -8.58
N TYR A 289 3.70 -13.00 -7.90
CA TYR A 289 3.02 -13.35 -6.65
C TYR A 289 4.00 -13.72 -5.54
N ASP A 290 5.27 -13.43 -5.73
CA ASP A 290 6.33 -13.70 -4.75
C ASP A 290 6.38 -12.56 -3.73
N VAL A 291 6.14 -12.88 -2.47
CA VAL A 291 6.03 -11.92 -1.38
C VAL A 291 7.22 -11.95 -0.42
N ARG A 292 8.35 -12.54 -0.84
CA ARG A 292 9.56 -12.71 0.01
C ARG A 292 10.10 -11.41 0.62
N ASP A 293 9.87 -10.28 -0.02
CA ASP A 293 10.35 -8.96 0.42
C ASP A 293 9.19 -8.00 0.76
N LEU A 294 7.98 -8.54 0.97
CA LEU A 294 6.79 -7.72 1.21
C LEU A 294 6.74 -7.17 2.63
N TYR A 295 7.21 -7.94 3.61
CA TYR A 295 7.08 -7.58 5.01
C TYR A 295 8.37 -6.97 5.56
N PRO A 296 8.27 -5.97 6.44
CA PRO A 296 9.39 -5.56 7.29
C PRO A 296 9.93 -6.74 8.12
N ASP A 297 11.23 -6.77 8.36
CA ASP A 297 11.88 -7.89 9.07
C ASP A 297 11.41 -8.02 10.54
N GLU A 298 10.94 -6.93 11.12
CA GLU A 298 10.40 -6.87 12.49
C GLU A 298 8.97 -7.42 12.62
N TRP A 299 8.26 -7.72 11.53
CA TRP A 299 6.91 -8.25 11.58
C TRP A 299 6.89 -9.76 11.82
N LEU A 300 5.90 -10.21 12.59
CA LEU A 300 5.74 -11.62 12.97
C LEU A 300 4.97 -12.37 11.88
N THR A 301 5.69 -13.20 11.14
CA THR A 301 5.10 -14.01 10.06
C THR A 301 4.53 -15.31 10.63
N VAL A 302 3.24 -15.55 10.38
CA VAL A 302 2.48 -16.73 10.84
C VAL A 302 2.19 -17.66 9.66
N ASP A 303 2.38 -18.96 9.87
CA ASP A 303 2.10 -20.03 8.89
C ASP A 303 1.07 -21.00 9.49
N VAL A 304 -0.19 -20.56 9.56
CA VAL A 304 -1.32 -21.36 10.07
C VAL A 304 -2.40 -21.42 8.99
N ASN A 305 -2.83 -22.63 8.63
CA ASN A 305 -3.83 -22.91 7.60
C ASN A 305 -5.14 -23.44 8.19
#